data_3f71b9a7f68ce708c3160cefd6efd737
#
_entry.id   3f71b9a7f68ce708c3160cefd6efd737
#
_cell.length_a   1.000
_cell.length_b   1.000
_cell.length_c   1.000
_cell.angle_alpha   90.00
_cell.angle_beta   90.00
_cell.angle_gamma   90.00
#
_symmetry.space_group_name_H-M   'P 1'
#
loop_
_entity.id
_entity.type
_entity.pdbx_description
1 polymer ?
#
loop_
_entity_poly.entity_id
_entity_poly.type
_entity_poly.pdbx_seq_one_letter_code
_entity_poly.pdbx_strand_id
1 'polypeptide(L)'
;MNEVFLTPKEIVVVGAGMVAHRFVESLISRADTPMHVTVIGDEARRPYDRVGLTGFFSGATPEDLELDPSVFDDFRVRFMADDRVLRIDRSARTVTTRSRKSIPYDTLVLATGSYAAKVAVDGADLPGCFVYRTLEDVHSLKEFVSARSRMLGRPLRGAVIGGGLLGLEAAGALQGMDVEATVVQYSDRLMSAQLDSAGGGMLKRLLEARGISVRTQSVSYTH
;
A
#
# COMPACT_ATOMS: atom_id res chain seq x y z
N MET A 1 0.16 10.38 51.70
CA MET A 1 0.19 9.44 50.55
C MET A 1 1.04 10.10 49.48
N ASN A 2 2.23 9.57 49.22
CA ASN A 2 3.03 10.07 48.09
C ASN A 2 2.39 9.52 46.81
N GLU A 3 1.73 10.37 46.03
CA GLU A 3 1.34 10.04 44.68
C GLU A 3 2.63 9.85 43.87
N VAL A 4 2.91 8.61 43.52
CA VAL A 4 3.97 8.29 42.56
C VAL A 4 3.45 8.73 41.20
N PHE A 5 3.80 9.94 40.75
CA PHE A 5 3.54 10.38 39.39
C PHE A 5 4.39 9.49 38.44
N LEU A 6 3.74 8.52 37.83
CA LEU A 6 4.36 7.70 36.80
C LEU A 6 4.65 8.58 35.58
N THR A 7 5.92 8.68 35.21
CA THR A 7 6.29 9.37 33.96
C THR A 7 5.66 8.60 32.78
N PRO A 8 4.94 9.29 31.88
CA PRO A 8 4.38 8.66 30.70
C PRO A 8 5.47 7.96 29.87
N LYS A 9 5.17 6.77 29.38
CA LYS A 9 6.06 6.05 28.45
C LYS A 9 5.95 6.63 27.06
N GLU A 10 7.10 6.91 26.44
CA GLU A 10 7.18 7.36 25.06
C GLU A 10 7.21 6.17 24.10
N ILE A 11 6.14 5.96 23.35
CA ILE A 11 5.99 4.86 22.39
C ILE A 11 6.04 5.45 20.98
N VAL A 12 6.99 4.99 20.17
CA VAL A 12 7.08 5.38 18.77
C VAL A 12 6.65 4.23 17.87
N VAL A 13 5.70 4.49 16.97
CA VAL A 13 5.21 3.54 15.96
C VAL A 13 5.67 4.03 14.60
N VAL A 14 6.52 3.25 13.93
CA VAL A 14 7.03 3.55 12.59
C VAL A 14 6.18 2.83 11.56
N GLY A 15 5.52 3.60 10.72
CA GLY A 15 4.51 3.17 9.77
C GLY A 15 3.10 3.55 10.24
N ALA A 16 2.25 3.95 9.28
CA ALA A 16 0.88 4.38 9.51
C ALA A 16 -0.09 3.63 8.57
N GLY A 17 0.03 2.31 8.51
CA GLY A 17 -0.91 1.45 7.79
C GLY A 17 -1.95 0.83 8.72
N MET A 18 -2.74 -0.11 8.18
CA MET A 18 -3.81 -0.82 8.89
C MET A 18 -3.33 -1.49 10.19
N VAL A 19 -2.11 -2.07 10.18
CA VAL A 19 -1.54 -2.73 11.37
C VAL A 19 -1.20 -1.70 12.45
N ALA A 20 -0.61 -0.57 12.08
CA ALA A 20 -0.32 0.50 13.02
C ALA A 20 -1.60 1.06 13.64
N HIS A 21 -2.62 1.32 12.82
CA HIS A 21 -3.93 1.78 13.28
C HIS A 21 -4.50 0.82 14.33
N ARG A 22 -4.62 -0.47 13.99
CA ARG A 22 -5.17 -1.48 14.89
C ARG A 22 -4.35 -1.66 16.17
N PHE A 23 -3.04 -1.54 16.08
CA PHE A 23 -2.15 -1.58 17.24
C PHE A 23 -2.43 -0.40 18.18
N VAL A 24 -2.47 0.83 17.65
CA VAL A 24 -2.70 2.04 18.46
C VAL A 24 -4.09 2.01 19.08
N GLU A 25 -5.12 1.67 18.32
CA GLU A 25 -6.50 1.50 18.82
C GLU A 25 -6.55 0.52 20.00
N SER A 26 -5.94 -0.66 19.85
CA SER A 26 -5.87 -1.65 20.92
C SER A 26 -5.05 -1.17 22.11
N LEU A 27 -4.00 -0.41 21.88
CA LEU A 27 -3.14 0.10 22.93
C LEU A 27 -3.87 1.15 23.78
N ILE A 28 -4.47 2.16 23.15
CA ILE A 28 -5.17 3.23 23.86
C ILE A 28 -6.40 2.72 24.62
N SER A 29 -7.06 1.67 24.13
CA SER A 29 -8.24 1.08 24.77
C SER A 29 -7.93 0.18 25.97
N ARG A 30 -6.68 -0.32 26.10
CA ARG A 30 -6.29 -1.31 27.11
C ARG A 30 -5.25 -0.80 28.10
N ALA A 31 -4.61 0.33 27.82
CA ALA A 31 -3.50 0.79 28.66
C ALA A 31 -3.97 1.43 29.95
N ASP A 32 -3.50 0.90 31.06
CA ASP A 32 -3.74 1.39 32.42
C ASP A 32 -2.62 2.33 32.92
N THR A 33 -1.55 2.50 32.12
CA THR A 33 -0.39 3.31 32.47
C THR A 33 -0.31 4.56 31.60
N PRO A 34 0.15 5.71 32.15
CA PRO A 34 0.37 6.91 31.36
C PRO A 34 1.34 6.66 30.20
N MET A 35 0.97 7.14 29.01
CA MET A 35 1.80 7.00 27.80
C MET A 35 1.53 8.12 26.81
N HIS A 36 2.52 8.35 25.94
CA HIS A 36 2.40 9.11 24.70
C HIS A 36 2.77 8.22 23.52
N VAL A 37 1.98 8.25 22.46
CA VAL A 37 2.19 7.45 21.27
C VAL A 37 2.47 8.38 20.10
N THR A 38 3.64 8.30 19.50
CA THR A 38 3.96 9.01 18.27
C THR A 38 3.93 8.06 17.09
N VAL A 39 2.97 8.24 16.18
CA VAL A 39 2.85 7.44 14.94
C VAL A 39 3.43 8.24 13.79
N ILE A 40 4.36 7.65 13.03
CA ILE A 40 5.07 8.31 11.94
C ILE A 40 4.74 7.61 10.63
N GLY A 41 4.05 8.29 9.72
CA GLY A 41 3.64 7.80 8.41
C GLY A 41 4.35 8.48 7.25
N ASP A 42 4.75 7.69 6.26
CA ASP A 42 5.41 8.18 5.04
C ASP A 42 4.42 8.83 4.05
N GLU A 43 3.14 8.47 4.14
CA GLU A 43 2.07 9.04 3.31
C GLU A 43 1.50 10.30 3.97
N ALA A 44 1.03 11.24 3.12
CA ALA A 44 0.50 12.53 3.57
C ALA A 44 -0.93 12.45 4.14
N ARG A 45 -1.40 11.27 4.48
CA ARG A 45 -2.77 11.02 4.93
C ARG A 45 -2.84 10.08 6.12
N ARG A 46 -4.00 10.03 6.78
CA ARG A 46 -4.31 9.06 7.82
C ARG A 46 -4.39 7.64 7.25
N PRO A 47 -4.25 6.60 8.09
CA PRO A 47 -4.39 5.22 7.68
C PRO A 47 -5.72 4.93 6.99
N TYR A 48 -5.68 4.11 5.97
CA TYR A 48 -6.84 3.68 5.20
C TYR A 48 -6.77 2.18 4.89
N ASP A 49 -7.91 1.61 4.53
CA ASP A 49 -8.02 0.21 4.11
C ASP A 49 -7.40 0.00 2.73
N ARG A 50 -6.17 -0.53 2.71
CA ARG A 50 -5.47 -0.86 1.46
C ARG A 50 -6.10 -2.03 0.70
N VAL A 51 -6.86 -2.87 1.38
CA VAL A 51 -7.56 -3.99 0.71
C VAL A 51 -8.69 -3.44 -0.15
N GLY A 52 -9.30 -2.33 0.28
CA GLY A 52 -10.36 -1.65 -0.45
C GLY A 52 -9.90 -0.82 -1.66
N LEU A 53 -8.58 -0.71 -1.96
CA LEU A 53 -8.06 0.14 -3.05
C LEU A 53 -8.70 -0.13 -4.42
N THR A 54 -9.07 -1.37 -4.70
CA THR A 54 -9.76 -1.73 -5.95
C THR A 54 -11.11 -1.03 -6.08
N GLY A 55 -11.80 -0.76 -4.97
CA GLY A 55 -13.05 0.01 -4.94
C GLY A 55 -12.92 1.43 -5.50
N PHE A 56 -11.71 2.01 -5.43
CA PHE A 56 -11.44 3.36 -5.95
C PHE A 56 -11.62 3.46 -7.48
N PHE A 57 -11.47 2.36 -8.21
CA PHE A 57 -11.78 2.30 -9.64
C PHE A 57 -13.29 2.19 -9.92
N SER A 58 -14.05 1.76 -8.93
CA SER A 58 -15.52 1.63 -8.99
C SER A 58 -16.24 2.82 -8.36
N GLY A 59 -15.51 3.92 -8.07
CA GLY A 59 -16.10 5.17 -7.59
C GLY A 59 -15.99 5.40 -6.08
N ALA A 60 -15.34 4.52 -5.32
CA ALA A 60 -15.04 4.79 -3.92
C ALA A 60 -14.12 6.02 -3.81
N THR A 61 -14.33 6.80 -2.76
CA THR A 61 -13.52 7.98 -2.44
C THR A 61 -12.42 7.61 -1.44
N PRO A 62 -11.39 8.45 -1.24
CA PRO A 62 -10.41 8.22 -0.18
C PRO A 62 -11.06 8.14 1.21
N GLU A 63 -12.13 8.89 1.44
CA GLU A 63 -12.89 8.93 2.69
C GLU A 63 -13.60 7.60 2.96
N ASP A 64 -14.08 6.91 1.92
CA ASP A 64 -14.72 5.58 2.05
C ASP A 64 -13.73 4.50 2.49
N LEU A 65 -12.44 4.74 2.30
CA LEU A 65 -11.37 3.83 2.70
C LEU A 65 -10.72 4.23 4.04
N GLU A 66 -10.97 5.42 4.56
CA GLU A 66 -10.35 5.90 5.80
C GLU A 66 -10.74 4.99 6.97
N LEU A 67 -9.74 4.57 7.75
CA LEU A 67 -9.98 3.87 9.00
C LEU A 67 -10.42 4.86 10.08
N ASP A 68 -11.02 4.36 11.16
CA ASP A 68 -11.54 5.21 12.23
C ASP A 68 -10.55 6.33 12.63
N PRO A 69 -10.85 7.59 12.29
CA PRO A 69 -9.95 8.71 12.55
C PRO A 69 -9.82 9.04 14.03
N SER A 70 -10.80 8.65 14.87
CA SER A 70 -10.84 8.96 16.31
C SER A 70 -9.63 8.42 17.07
N VAL A 71 -9.01 7.35 16.58
CA VAL A 71 -7.78 6.79 17.12
C VAL A 71 -6.64 7.83 17.15
N PHE A 72 -6.58 8.71 16.16
CA PHE A 72 -5.54 9.75 16.04
C PHE A 72 -5.98 11.11 16.62
N ASP A 73 -7.20 11.20 17.09
CA ASP A 73 -7.71 12.36 17.81
C ASP A 73 -7.59 12.20 19.33
N ASP A 74 -7.19 11.02 19.83
CA ASP A 74 -6.89 10.77 21.24
C ASP A 74 -5.70 11.64 21.68
N PHE A 75 -5.84 12.35 22.81
CA PHE A 75 -4.83 13.28 23.31
C PHE A 75 -3.47 12.65 23.61
N ARG A 76 -3.41 11.33 23.79
CA ARG A 76 -2.19 10.55 23.98
C ARG A 76 -1.45 10.26 22.66
N VAL A 77 -2.11 10.46 21.52
CA VAL A 77 -1.60 10.08 20.20
C VAL A 77 -1.18 11.31 19.40
N ARG A 78 0.06 11.33 18.99
CA ARG A 78 0.59 12.31 18.04
C ARG A 78 0.78 11.64 16.68
N PHE A 79 0.04 12.07 15.68
CA PHE A 79 0.21 11.60 14.31
C PHE A 79 1.12 12.53 13.50
N MET A 80 2.13 11.96 12.84
CA MET A 80 3.07 12.66 11.96
C MET A 80 2.94 12.06 10.55
N ALA A 81 2.17 12.72 9.70
CA ALA A 81 2.04 12.37 8.28
C ALA A 81 3.20 12.95 7.45
N ASP A 82 3.38 12.43 6.25
CA ASP A 82 4.38 12.86 5.26
C ASP A 82 5.81 12.93 5.84
N ASP A 83 6.13 12.05 6.77
CA ASP A 83 7.47 11.96 7.33
C ASP A 83 7.91 10.50 7.45
N ARG A 84 9.11 10.21 6.98
CA ARG A 84 9.68 8.86 6.98
C ARG A 84 10.79 8.76 8.02
N VAL A 85 10.77 7.70 8.82
CA VAL A 85 11.91 7.35 9.66
C VAL A 85 13.04 6.81 8.77
N LEU A 86 14.19 7.47 8.82
CA LEU A 86 15.37 7.11 8.03
C LEU A 86 16.41 6.35 8.84
N ARG A 87 16.45 6.58 10.16
CA ARG A 87 17.45 5.98 11.05
C ARG A 87 16.84 5.66 12.41
N ILE A 88 17.29 4.55 12.97
CA ILE A 88 17.01 4.14 14.35
C ILE A 88 18.34 4.04 15.08
N ASP A 89 18.49 4.83 16.15
CA ASP A 89 19.62 4.72 17.08
C ASP A 89 19.16 3.96 18.33
N ARG A 90 19.55 2.71 18.43
CA ARG A 90 19.14 1.84 19.55
C ARG A 90 19.83 2.19 20.85
N SER A 91 21.04 2.75 20.77
CA SER A 91 21.82 3.14 21.96
C SER A 91 21.27 4.40 22.58
N ALA A 92 21.00 5.41 21.75
CA ALA A 92 20.35 6.65 22.16
C ALA A 92 18.83 6.54 22.33
N ARG A 93 18.22 5.41 21.91
CA ARG A 93 16.76 5.21 21.85
C ARG A 93 16.05 6.35 21.14
N THR A 94 16.49 6.68 19.93
CA THR A 94 15.88 7.72 19.11
C THR A 94 15.65 7.23 17.69
N VAL A 95 14.61 7.79 17.04
CA VAL A 95 14.44 7.68 15.58
C VAL A 95 14.69 9.04 14.96
N THR A 96 15.30 9.05 13.76
CA THR A 96 15.51 10.27 12.97
C THR A 96 14.65 10.20 11.72
N THR A 97 13.87 11.25 11.47
CA THR A 97 12.96 11.33 10.33
C THR A 97 13.57 12.06 9.13
N ARG A 98 12.88 11.99 7.98
CA ARG A 98 13.23 12.73 6.75
C ARG A 98 13.27 14.24 7.00
N SER A 99 12.37 14.77 7.81
CA SER A 99 12.36 16.18 8.22
C SER A 99 13.42 16.54 9.27
N ARG A 100 14.37 15.62 9.54
CA ARG A 100 15.48 15.76 10.51
C ARG A 100 15.05 15.91 11.97
N LYS A 101 13.84 15.49 12.32
CA LYS A 101 13.41 15.42 13.72
C LYS A 101 14.04 14.20 14.37
N SER A 102 14.55 14.37 15.59
CA SER A 102 14.99 13.29 16.46
C SER A 102 13.93 13.05 17.53
N ILE A 103 13.35 11.87 17.58
CA ILE A 103 12.24 11.53 18.46
C ILE A 103 12.69 10.41 19.39
N PRO A 104 12.72 10.66 20.71
CA PRO A 104 13.09 9.64 21.67
C PRO A 104 11.97 8.63 21.88
N TYR A 105 12.31 7.43 22.33
CA TYR A 105 11.36 6.39 22.66
C TYR A 105 11.82 5.50 23.83
N ASP A 106 10.87 5.05 24.62
CA ASP A 106 11.05 3.92 25.55
C ASP A 106 10.75 2.60 24.84
N THR A 107 9.75 2.61 23.97
CA THR A 107 9.34 1.45 23.16
C THR A 107 9.20 1.85 21.70
N LEU A 108 9.79 1.04 20.82
CA LEU A 108 9.71 1.23 19.37
C LEU A 108 8.93 0.08 18.73
N VAL A 109 7.92 0.41 17.95
CA VAL A 109 7.10 -0.54 17.19
C VAL A 109 7.33 -0.29 15.70
N LEU A 110 7.67 -1.36 14.97
CA LEU A 110 7.88 -1.32 13.53
C LEU A 110 6.66 -1.92 12.82
N ALA A 111 5.85 -1.07 12.22
CA ALA A 111 4.66 -1.42 11.42
C ALA A 111 4.78 -0.85 10.00
N THR A 112 5.98 -0.94 9.42
CA THR A 112 6.39 -0.27 8.17
C THR A 112 5.72 -0.84 6.92
N GLY A 113 5.07 -2.00 7.01
CA GLY A 113 4.49 -2.66 5.84
C GLY A 113 5.54 -3.14 4.83
N SER A 114 5.22 -3.04 3.56
CA SER A 114 6.10 -3.41 2.45
C SER A 114 6.05 -2.37 1.35
N TYR A 115 7.02 -2.38 0.45
CA TYR A 115 7.02 -1.59 -0.78
C TYR A 115 6.64 -2.47 -1.97
N ALA A 116 6.06 -1.86 -3.01
CA ALA A 116 5.89 -2.54 -4.28
C ALA A 116 7.28 -2.85 -4.87
N ALA A 117 7.53 -4.11 -5.21
CA ALA A 117 8.73 -4.47 -5.92
C ALA A 117 8.66 -3.94 -7.35
N LYS A 118 9.64 -3.14 -7.74
CA LYS A 118 9.81 -2.79 -9.15
C LYS A 118 10.46 -3.95 -9.88
N VAL A 119 9.89 -4.35 -11.00
CA VAL A 119 10.48 -5.38 -11.85
C VAL A 119 11.71 -4.78 -12.55
N ALA A 120 12.83 -5.50 -12.50
CA ALA A 120 14.06 -5.09 -13.17
C ALA A 120 13.95 -5.37 -14.68
N VAL A 121 13.27 -4.50 -15.41
CA VAL A 121 13.16 -4.51 -16.87
C VAL A 121 13.51 -3.14 -17.41
N ASP A 122 14.12 -3.10 -18.60
CA ASP A 122 14.42 -1.84 -19.26
C ASP A 122 13.15 -1.05 -19.53
N GLY A 123 13.16 0.23 -19.17
CA GLY A 123 12.00 1.10 -19.33
C GLY A 123 11.01 1.06 -18.18
N ALA A 124 11.27 0.36 -17.08
CA ALA A 124 10.36 0.33 -15.91
C ALA A 124 10.14 1.70 -15.24
N ASP A 125 11.00 2.67 -15.52
CA ASP A 125 10.89 4.04 -15.00
C ASP A 125 10.31 5.04 -16.03
N LEU A 126 9.90 4.57 -17.21
CA LEU A 126 9.28 5.42 -18.22
C LEU A 126 7.87 5.88 -17.80
N PRO A 127 7.42 7.06 -18.28
CA PRO A 127 6.05 7.49 -18.08
C PRO A 127 5.04 6.45 -18.58
N GLY A 128 4.07 6.09 -17.74
CA GLY A 128 3.10 5.02 -18.01
C GLY A 128 3.43 3.70 -17.36
N CYS A 129 4.56 3.61 -16.63
CA CYS A 129 4.85 2.49 -15.73
C CYS A 129 4.47 2.86 -14.30
N PHE A 130 3.61 2.05 -13.71
CA PHE A 130 3.05 2.29 -12.38
C PHE A 130 3.25 1.08 -11.47
N VAL A 131 3.29 1.34 -10.18
CA VAL A 131 3.03 0.34 -9.15
C VAL A 131 1.58 0.50 -8.67
N TYR A 132 1.05 -0.54 -8.00
CA TYR A 132 -0.31 -0.52 -7.50
C TYR A 132 -0.29 -0.90 -6.02
N ARG A 133 -0.22 0.12 -5.15
CA ARG A 133 -0.10 -0.09 -3.72
C ARG A 133 -0.70 1.01 -2.84
N THR A 134 -0.65 2.27 -3.26
CA THR A 134 -1.14 3.41 -2.49
C THR A 134 -2.27 4.12 -3.23
N LEU A 135 -3.01 4.98 -2.53
CA LEU A 135 -4.01 5.85 -3.15
C LEU A 135 -3.37 6.79 -4.18
N GLU A 136 -2.15 7.24 -3.92
CA GLU A 136 -1.38 8.08 -4.86
C GLU A 136 -1.03 7.34 -6.14
N ASP A 137 -0.67 6.04 -6.05
CA ASP A 137 -0.42 5.20 -7.23
C ASP A 137 -1.69 5.07 -8.07
N VAL A 138 -2.84 4.81 -7.42
CA VAL A 138 -4.14 4.68 -8.08
C VAL A 138 -4.56 5.99 -8.75
N HIS A 139 -4.39 7.12 -8.05
CA HIS A 139 -4.72 8.43 -8.56
C HIS A 139 -3.88 8.77 -9.81
N SER A 140 -2.55 8.60 -9.71
CA SER A 140 -1.63 8.83 -10.81
C SER A 140 -1.94 7.96 -12.03
N LEU A 141 -2.29 6.69 -11.81
CA LEU A 141 -2.71 5.78 -12.88
C LEU A 141 -4.00 6.26 -13.56
N LYS A 142 -5.03 6.63 -12.77
CA LYS A 142 -6.31 7.15 -13.31
C LYS A 142 -6.12 8.41 -14.12
N GLU A 143 -5.34 9.36 -13.63
CA GLU A 143 -5.03 10.62 -14.35
C GLU A 143 -4.29 10.34 -15.65
N PHE A 144 -3.26 9.49 -15.63
CA PHE A 144 -2.51 9.14 -16.84
C PHE A 144 -3.40 8.48 -17.88
N VAL A 145 -4.20 7.48 -17.49
CA VAL A 145 -5.12 6.78 -18.39
C VAL A 145 -6.11 7.76 -19.00
N SER A 146 -6.75 8.61 -18.19
CA SER A 146 -7.72 9.61 -18.66
C SER A 146 -7.11 10.62 -19.61
N ALA A 147 -5.93 11.15 -19.30
CA ALA A 147 -5.25 12.12 -20.15
C ALA A 147 -4.82 11.49 -21.48
N ARG A 148 -4.25 10.28 -21.42
CA ARG A 148 -3.71 9.61 -22.59
C ARG A 148 -4.81 9.12 -23.54
N SER A 149 -5.92 8.60 -23.00
CA SER A 149 -7.07 8.16 -23.77
C SER A 149 -7.69 9.34 -24.55
N ARG A 150 -7.88 10.48 -23.87
CA ARG A 150 -8.39 11.71 -24.54
C ARG A 150 -7.46 12.18 -25.65
N MET A 151 -6.14 12.14 -25.42
CA MET A 151 -5.16 12.60 -26.42
C MET A 151 -5.13 11.70 -27.65
N LEU A 152 -5.31 10.39 -27.49
CA LEU A 152 -5.21 9.41 -28.59
C LEU A 152 -6.55 9.14 -29.27
N GLY A 153 -7.68 9.49 -28.65
CA GLY A 153 -9.02 9.24 -29.17
C GLY A 153 -9.36 7.76 -29.39
N ARG A 154 -8.68 6.85 -28.68
CA ARG A 154 -8.90 5.40 -28.75
C ARG A 154 -8.59 4.73 -27.42
N PRO A 155 -9.11 3.50 -27.19
CA PRO A 155 -8.75 2.69 -26.02
C PRO A 155 -7.24 2.51 -25.90
N LEU A 156 -6.74 2.51 -24.67
CA LEU A 156 -5.35 2.21 -24.36
C LEU A 156 -5.14 0.71 -24.23
N ARG A 157 -3.89 0.29 -24.38
CA ARG A 157 -3.45 -1.06 -24.03
C ARG A 157 -2.54 -0.99 -22.81
N GLY A 158 -2.82 -1.83 -21.81
CA GLY A 158 -2.05 -1.94 -20.59
C GLY A 158 -1.54 -3.35 -20.36
N ALA A 159 -0.32 -3.47 -19.84
CA ALA A 159 0.25 -4.72 -19.41
C ALA A 159 0.43 -4.73 -17.88
N VAL A 160 0.02 -5.80 -17.24
CA VAL A 160 0.21 -6.05 -15.82
C VAL A 160 1.23 -7.15 -15.65
N ILE A 161 2.35 -6.86 -15.01
CA ILE A 161 3.41 -7.83 -14.75
C ILE A 161 3.13 -8.50 -13.39
N GLY A 162 2.83 -9.80 -13.45
CA GLY A 162 2.49 -10.61 -12.30
C GLY A 162 1.02 -11.03 -12.28
N GLY A 163 0.79 -12.35 -12.27
CA GLY A 163 -0.54 -12.95 -12.23
C GLY A 163 -0.94 -13.46 -10.84
N GLY A 164 -0.46 -12.81 -9.78
CA GLY A 164 -0.93 -12.99 -8.42
C GLY A 164 -2.13 -12.10 -8.11
N LEU A 165 -2.61 -12.13 -6.85
CA LEU A 165 -3.83 -11.43 -6.42
C LEU A 165 -3.84 -9.95 -6.83
N LEU A 166 -2.83 -9.18 -6.40
CA LEU A 166 -2.75 -7.74 -6.71
C LEU A 166 -2.64 -7.45 -8.22
N GLY A 167 -1.94 -8.30 -8.97
CA GLY A 167 -1.86 -8.13 -10.42
C GLY A 167 -3.19 -8.36 -11.11
N LEU A 168 -3.97 -9.34 -10.65
CA LEU A 168 -5.32 -9.59 -11.18
C LEU A 168 -6.29 -8.47 -10.82
N GLU A 169 -6.19 -7.91 -9.63
CA GLU A 169 -6.94 -6.72 -9.23
C GLU A 169 -6.58 -5.51 -10.11
N ALA A 170 -5.28 -5.29 -10.36
CA ALA A 170 -4.82 -4.22 -11.24
C ALA A 170 -5.33 -4.41 -12.68
N ALA A 171 -5.36 -5.65 -13.19
CA ALA A 171 -5.91 -5.93 -14.52
C ALA A 171 -7.41 -5.64 -14.60
N GLY A 172 -8.17 -6.01 -13.57
CA GLY A 172 -9.58 -5.66 -13.46
C GLY A 172 -9.81 -4.15 -13.38
N ALA A 173 -8.94 -3.44 -12.64
CA ALA A 173 -8.97 -1.98 -12.54
C ALA A 173 -8.70 -1.31 -13.90
N LEU A 174 -7.71 -1.76 -14.66
CA LEU A 174 -7.44 -1.29 -16.02
C LEU A 174 -8.63 -1.50 -16.95
N GLN A 175 -9.25 -2.68 -16.89
CA GLN A 175 -10.45 -2.99 -17.68
C GLN A 175 -11.62 -2.06 -17.31
N GLY A 176 -11.82 -1.78 -16.02
CA GLY A 176 -12.82 -0.83 -15.54
C GLY A 176 -12.60 0.63 -16.01
N MET A 177 -11.42 0.94 -16.54
CA MET A 177 -11.06 2.23 -17.16
C MET A 177 -11.03 2.16 -18.69
N ASP A 178 -11.65 1.16 -19.31
CA ASP A 178 -11.66 0.93 -20.77
C ASP A 178 -10.23 0.74 -21.36
N VAL A 179 -9.32 0.14 -20.60
CA VAL A 179 -7.98 -0.23 -21.05
C VAL A 179 -7.97 -1.72 -21.42
N GLU A 180 -7.49 -2.06 -22.61
CA GLU A 180 -7.27 -3.45 -23.03
C GLU A 180 -6.14 -4.08 -22.19
N ALA A 181 -6.53 -4.81 -21.15
CA ALA A 181 -5.59 -5.35 -20.18
C ALA A 181 -4.98 -6.69 -20.61
N THR A 182 -3.66 -6.82 -20.46
CA THR A 182 -2.94 -8.07 -20.63
C THR A 182 -2.15 -8.39 -19.35
N VAL A 183 -2.40 -9.54 -18.74
CA VAL A 183 -1.60 -10.07 -17.63
C VAL A 183 -0.44 -10.88 -18.16
N VAL A 184 0.77 -10.53 -17.77
CA VAL A 184 2.02 -11.23 -18.11
C VAL A 184 2.54 -11.91 -16.85
N GLN A 185 2.57 -13.24 -16.87
CA GLN A 185 2.97 -14.06 -15.71
C GLN A 185 4.21 -14.91 -16.06
N TYR A 186 5.21 -14.87 -15.18
CA TYR A 186 6.42 -15.68 -15.30
C TYR A 186 6.14 -17.18 -15.19
N SER A 187 5.34 -17.57 -14.19
CA SER A 187 5.00 -18.98 -13.96
C SER A 187 4.09 -19.55 -15.07
N ASP A 188 3.93 -20.84 -15.06
CA ASP A 188 3.06 -21.59 -16.00
C ASP A 188 1.57 -21.29 -15.79
N ARG A 189 1.20 -20.72 -14.67
CA ARG A 189 -0.21 -20.46 -14.29
C ARG A 189 -0.37 -19.20 -13.44
N LEU A 190 -1.58 -18.68 -13.41
CA LEU A 190 -2.01 -17.61 -12.49
C LEU A 190 -2.12 -18.14 -11.07
N MET A 191 -1.92 -17.23 -10.08
CA MET A 191 -2.07 -17.54 -8.65
C MET A 191 -1.28 -18.79 -8.24
N SER A 192 -0.07 -18.94 -8.77
CA SER A 192 0.75 -20.17 -8.66
C SER A 192 1.07 -20.59 -7.21
N ALA A 193 0.98 -19.67 -6.24
CA ALA A 193 1.15 -19.96 -4.82
C ALA A 193 -0.14 -20.47 -4.15
N GLN A 194 -1.32 -20.20 -4.74
CA GLN A 194 -2.62 -20.52 -4.14
C GLN A 194 -3.41 -21.58 -4.91
N LEU A 195 -3.15 -21.73 -6.22
CA LEU A 195 -3.90 -22.63 -7.10
C LEU A 195 -2.96 -23.69 -7.72
N ASP A 196 -3.50 -24.87 -7.90
CA ASP A 196 -2.90 -25.91 -8.73
C ASP A 196 -3.06 -25.59 -10.23
N SER A 197 -2.56 -26.47 -11.09
CA SER A 197 -2.61 -26.28 -12.55
C SER A 197 -4.04 -26.24 -13.08
N ALA A 198 -4.95 -27.05 -12.53
CA ALA A 198 -6.35 -27.07 -12.94
C ALA A 198 -7.08 -25.78 -12.56
N GLY A 199 -6.91 -25.32 -11.31
CA GLY A 199 -7.47 -24.07 -10.83
C GLY A 199 -6.92 -22.85 -11.56
N GLY A 200 -5.58 -22.78 -11.75
CA GLY A 200 -4.95 -21.72 -12.51
C GLY A 200 -5.40 -21.66 -13.97
N GLY A 201 -5.59 -22.82 -14.61
CA GLY A 201 -6.12 -22.94 -15.97
C GLY A 201 -7.58 -22.49 -16.06
N MET A 202 -8.41 -22.83 -15.05
CA MET A 202 -9.79 -22.35 -14.98
C MET A 202 -9.85 -20.83 -14.82
N LEU A 203 -9.06 -20.28 -13.90
CA LEU A 203 -8.96 -18.82 -13.67
C LEU A 203 -8.55 -18.08 -14.95
N LYS A 204 -7.57 -18.59 -15.69
CA LYS A 204 -7.16 -18.02 -16.98
C LYS A 204 -8.35 -17.93 -17.93
N ARG A 205 -9.07 -19.03 -18.16
CA ARG A 205 -10.26 -19.05 -19.05
C ARG A 205 -11.34 -18.06 -18.60
N LEU A 206 -11.58 -17.93 -17.30
CA LEU A 206 -12.56 -16.97 -16.76
C LEU A 206 -12.17 -15.51 -17.03
N LEU A 207 -10.89 -15.18 -16.92
CA LEU A 207 -10.38 -13.84 -17.20
C LEU A 207 -10.43 -13.54 -18.70
N GLU A 208 -10.00 -14.49 -19.54
CA GLU A 208 -10.06 -14.35 -21.00
C GLU A 208 -11.52 -14.20 -21.50
N ALA A 209 -12.47 -14.94 -20.93
CA ALA A 209 -13.88 -14.76 -21.21
C ALA A 209 -14.44 -13.38 -20.81
N ARG A 210 -13.76 -12.70 -19.88
CA ARG A 210 -14.06 -11.31 -19.47
C ARG A 210 -13.29 -10.26 -20.26
N GLY A 211 -12.48 -10.66 -21.25
CA GLY A 211 -11.72 -9.74 -22.11
C GLY A 211 -10.34 -9.36 -21.56
N ILE A 212 -9.84 -10.00 -20.52
CA ILE A 212 -8.48 -9.80 -20.02
C ILE A 212 -7.57 -10.85 -20.68
N SER A 213 -6.62 -10.41 -21.47
CA SER A 213 -5.64 -11.33 -22.08
C SER A 213 -4.65 -11.84 -21.03
N VAL A 214 -4.28 -13.14 -21.11
CA VAL A 214 -3.34 -13.76 -20.17
C VAL A 214 -2.19 -14.45 -20.90
N ARG A 215 -0.97 -14.05 -20.60
CA ARG A 215 0.28 -14.67 -21.09
C ARG A 215 1.02 -15.28 -19.90
N THR A 216 1.09 -16.59 -19.84
CA THR A 216 1.89 -17.34 -18.87
C THR A 216 3.21 -17.77 -19.49
N GLN A 217 4.18 -18.22 -18.65
CA GLN A 217 5.53 -18.61 -19.06
C GLN A 217 6.26 -17.51 -19.86
N SER A 218 5.92 -16.25 -19.55
CA SER A 218 6.51 -15.10 -20.22
C SER A 218 7.66 -14.57 -19.39
N VAL A 219 8.87 -14.61 -19.93
CA VAL A 219 10.08 -14.08 -19.31
C VAL A 219 10.51 -12.79 -20.02
N SER A 220 10.92 -11.82 -19.25
CA SER A 220 11.68 -10.68 -19.73
C SER A 220 13.15 -11.09 -19.72
N TYR A 221 13.73 -11.33 -20.89
CA TYR A 221 15.18 -11.53 -20.98
C TYR A 221 15.86 -10.16 -20.98
N THR A 222 16.50 -9.83 -19.87
CA THR A 222 17.59 -8.84 -19.87
C THR A 222 18.87 -9.61 -20.20
N HIS A 223 19.36 -9.45 -21.39
CA HIS A 223 20.72 -9.86 -21.72
C HIS A 223 21.69 -8.76 -21.34
#